data_af1c082bc2418e9097046130477bb302
#
_entry.id   af1c082bc2418e9097046130477bb302
#
_cell.length_a   1.000
_cell.length_b   1.000
_cell.length_c   1.000
_cell.angle_alpha   90.00
_cell.angle_beta   90.00
_cell.angle_gamma   90.00
#
_symmetry.space_group_name_H-M   'P 1'
#
loop_
_entity.id
_entity.type
_entity.pdbx_description
1 polymer ?
#
loop_
_entity_poly.entity_id
_entity_poly.type
_entity_poly.pdbx_seq_one_letter_code
_entity_poly.pdbx_strand_id
1 'polypeptide(L)' 'MKRVFWASCPKCLKAFVVDWELRHAGRQLVCPFCGNRFLPDEAAELDERHVG' A
#
# COMPACT_ATOMS: atom_id res chain seq x y z
N MET A 1 1.15 3.99 -19.28
CA MET A 1 1.28 2.84 -18.38
C MET A 1 1.22 3.29 -16.93
N LYS A 2 0.45 2.61 -16.14
CA LYS A 2 0.25 2.98 -14.75
C LYS A 2 0.91 1.96 -13.84
N ARG A 3 1.69 2.45 -12.90
CA ARG A 3 2.29 1.58 -11.88
C ARG A 3 1.48 1.65 -10.62
N VAL A 4 1.20 0.52 -10.05
CA VAL A 4 0.52 0.42 -8.77
C VAL A 4 1.21 -0.64 -7.93
N PHE A 5 0.97 -0.61 -6.63
CA PHE A 5 1.42 -1.69 -5.77
C PHE A 5 0.29 -2.06 -4.81
N TRP A 6 0.33 -3.28 -4.33
CA TRP A 6 -0.60 -3.76 -3.34
C TRP A 6 0.08 -3.76 -1.99
N ALA A 7 -0.58 -3.21 -1.01
CA ALA A 7 -0.09 -3.19 0.35
C ALA A 7 -1.09 -3.89 1.25
N SER A 8 -0.61 -4.71 2.16
CA SER A 8 -1.47 -5.37 3.14
C SER A 8 -1.35 -4.67 4.48
N CYS A 9 -2.48 -4.29 5.04
CA CYS A 9 -2.52 -3.64 6.33
C CYS A 9 -1.93 -4.57 7.40
N PRO A 10 -0.98 -4.09 8.22
CA PRO A 10 -0.39 -4.94 9.25
C PRO A 10 -1.35 -5.24 10.40
N LYS A 11 -2.49 -4.59 10.43
CA LYS A 11 -3.47 -4.77 11.49
C LYS A 11 -4.62 -5.67 11.09
N CYS A 12 -5.28 -5.38 9.96
CA CYS A 12 -6.41 -6.19 9.49
C CYS A 12 -6.02 -7.22 8.43
N LEU A 13 -4.80 -7.12 7.90
CA LEU A 13 -4.22 -8.05 6.93
C LEU A 13 -4.94 -8.08 5.58
N LYS A 14 -5.69 -7.04 5.26
CA LYS A 14 -6.35 -6.94 3.97
C LYS A 14 -5.48 -6.16 3.00
N ALA A 15 -5.39 -6.66 1.77
CA ALA A 15 -4.62 -6.01 0.73
C ALA A 15 -5.46 -4.96 0.01
N PHE A 16 -4.83 -3.87 -0.37
CA PHE A 16 -5.47 -2.82 -1.16
C PHE A 16 -4.45 -2.23 -2.12
N VAL A 17 -4.94 -1.66 -3.21
CA VAL A 17 -4.09 -1.09 -4.25
C VAL A 17 -3.73 0.35 -3.89
N VAL A 18 -2.47 0.72 -4.16
CA VAL A 18 -1.96 2.06 -3.86
C VAL A 18 -1.21 2.57 -5.07
N ASP A 19 -1.29 3.86 -5.34
CA ASP A 19 -0.54 4.49 -6.42
C ASP A 19 0.96 4.37 -6.16
N TRP A 20 1.71 4.08 -7.21
CA TRP A 20 3.15 3.88 -7.11
C TRP A 20 3.87 5.07 -6.46
N GLU A 21 3.40 6.27 -6.74
CA GLU A 21 4.03 7.48 -6.22
C GLU A 21 4.08 7.49 -4.69
N LEU A 22 3.11 6.88 -4.04
CA LEU A 22 3.05 6.82 -2.59
C LEU A 22 4.06 5.83 -1.99
N ARG A 23 4.61 4.93 -2.82
CA ARG A 23 5.59 3.94 -2.35
C ARG A 23 6.86 4.61 -1.83
N HIS A 24 7.26 5.70 -2.45
CA HIS A 24 8.50 6.39 -2.12
C HIS A 24 8.29 7.84 -1.68
N ALA A 25 7.06 8.20 -1.37
CA ALA A 25 6.73 9.59 -1.00
C ALA A 25 7.03 9.92 0.46
N GLY A 26 7.40 8.93 1.25
CA GLY A 26 7.64 9.13 2.68
C GLY A 26 6.39 9.42 3.48
N ARG A 27 5.23 9.09 2.92
CA ARG A 27 3.94 9.33 3.56
C ARG A 27 3.31 8.03 4.03
N GLN A 28 2.50 8.15 5.06
CA GLN A 28 1.75 7.01 5.57
C GLN A 28 0.59 6.66 4.64
N LEU A 29 0.34 5.38 4.51
CA LEU A 29 -0.84 4.87 3.83
C LEU A 29 -1.98 4.75 4.83
N VAL A 30 -3.20 4.85 4.33
CA VAL A 30 -4.39 4.67 5.15
C VAL A 30 -5.14 3.46 4.66
N CYS A 31 -5.35 2.49 5.53
CA CYS A 31 -6.12 1.30 5.18
C CYS A 31 -7.58 1.69 4.99
N PRO A 32 -8.19 1.38 3.82
CA PRO A 32 -9.60 1.73 3.58
C PRO A 32 -10.58 0.84 4.33
N PHE A 33 -10.09 -0.24 4.94
CA PHE A 33 -10.94 -1.20 5.63
C PHE A 33 -11.02 -0.94 7.12
N CYS A 34 -9.91 -0.61 7.77
CA CYS A 34 -9.89 -0.40 9.21
C CYS A 34 -9.41 1.00 9.61
N GLY A 35 -8.93 1.80 8.66
CA GLY A 35 -8.46 3.15 8.93
C GLY A 35 -7.08 3.25 9.57
N ASN A 36 -6.37 2.14 9.70
CA ASN A 36 -5.03 2.15 10.25
C ASN A 36 -4.05 2.89 9.32
N ARG A 37 -3.14 3.65 9.91
CA ARG A 37 -2.11 4.36 9.16
C ARG A 37 -0.77 3.68 9.36
N PHE A 38 -0.03 3.52 8.27
CA PHE A 38 1.27 2.86 8.32
C PHE A 38 2.11 3.27 7.12
N LEU A 39 3.42 3.21 7.27
CA LEU A 39 4.33 3.44 6.14
C LEU A 39 4.35 2.19 5.26
N PRO A 40 4.65 2.36 3.95
CA PRO A 40 4.72 1.19 3.05
C PRO A 40 5.67 0.10 3.56
N ASP A 41 6.77 0.50 4.19
CA ASP A 41 7.72 -0.48 4.73
C ASP A 41 7.17 -1.22 5.94
N GLU A 42 6.12 -0.71 6.55
CA GLU A 42 5.49 -1.33 7.71
C GLU A 42 4.34 -2.26 7.32
N ALA A 43 3.99 -2.31 6.04
CA ALA A 43 2.93 -3.18 5.58
C ALA A 43 3.28 -4.65 5.83
N ALA A 44 2.24 -5.46 6.09
CA ALA A 44 2.44 -6.90 6.28
C ALA A 44 3.01 -7.54 5.02
N GLU A 45 2.54 -7.09 3.85
CA GLU A 45 3.06 -7.53 2.56
C GLU A 45 3.01 -6.39 1.57
N LEU A 46 3.96 -6.40 0.65
CA LEU A 46 3.97 -5.47 -0.48
C LEU A 46 4.11 -6.28 -1.75
N ASP A 47 3.26 -5.98 -2.72
CA ASP A 47 3.29 -6.63 -4.03
C ASP A 47 3.33 -5.54 -5.09
N GLU A 48 4.48 -5.40 -5.74
CA GLU A 48 4.69 -4.38 -6.76
C GLU A 48 4.37 -4.95 -8.12
N ARG A 49 3.44 -4.32 -8.82
CA ARG A 49 3.00 -4.77 -10.14
C ARG A 49 3.02 -3.63 -11.14
N HIS A 50 3.26 -4.01 -12.38
CA HIS A 50 3.14 -3.10 -13.50
C HIS A 50 1.83 -3.39 -14.24
N VAL A 51 1.04 -2.36 -14.44
CA VAL A 51 -0.22 -2.45 -15.17
C VAL A 51 -0.13 -1.59 -16.41
N GLY A 52 -0.42 -2.16 -17.52
CA GLY A 52 -0.40 -1.40 -18.76
C GLY A 52 0.18 -2.11 -19.90
#